data_46f621f4bf5bea18dfd049bef91970be
#
_entry.id   46f621f4bf5bea18dfd049bef91970be
#
_cell.length_a   1.000
_cell.length_b   1.000
_cell.length_c   1.000
_cell.angle_alpha   90.00
_cell.angle_beta   90.00
_cell.angle_gamma   90.00
#
_symmetry.space_group_name_H-M   'P 1'
#
loop_
_entity.id
_entity.type
_entity.pdbx_description
1 polymer ?
#
loop_
_entity_poly.entity_id
_entity_poly.type
_entity_poly.pdbx_seq_one_letter_code
_entity_poly.pdbx_strand_id
1 'polypeptide(L)'
;MTGTTAGPVVRPTTPAVDLRVHRWLMIVGALLTAVALLLLSLLPDPPAEAVAMAGWVERGHSLLLWSDELLFFAVICWGAGARGLLGARQAGPSVRINVGGTALTIALAALFVVLLAVGRLVYPVFEIQSSAEVVALVVSSTFGALHLAFLGFAVAAIALNWSTRAGLIGRVVGIVAAAAFLVGSFPWLAPNWWNSLVAVLVAAWGVFLALASGTGTEKSGDATRRTRTTG
;
A
#
# COMPACT_ATOMS: atom_id res chain seq x y z
N MET A 1 53.88 30.84 13.28
CA MET A 1 53.06 29.81 12.57
C MET A 1 52.29 29.03 13.63
N THR A 2 51.06 29.39 13.87
CA THR A 2 50.17 28.73 14.87
C THR A 2 49.33 27.68 14.13
N GLY A 3 49.68 26.40 14.30
CA GLY A 3 48.94 25.29 13.74
C GLY A 3 47.63 25.12 14.51
N THR A 4 46.49 25.43 13.86
CA THR A 4 45.15 25.16 14.38
C THR A 4 44.87 23.67 14.20
N THR A 5 44.93 22.89 15.28
CA THR A 5 44.49 21.51 15.31
C THR A 5 42.98 21.47 15.19
N ALA A 6 42.48 21.06 14.03
CA ALA A 6 41.04 20.79 13.83
C ALA A 6 40.58 19.66 14.77
N GLY A 7 39.71 20.00 15.70
CA GLY A 7 39.12 18.98 16.60
C GLY A 7 38.35 17.92 15.83
N PRO A 8 38.12 16.71 16.43
CA PRO A 8 37.42 15.64 15.78
C PRO A 8 35.97 16.06 15.43
N VAL A 9 35.61 15.97 14.16
CA VAL A 9 34.25 16.21 13.67
C VAL A 9 33.37 15.09 14.22
N VAL A 10 32.59 15.39 15.26
CA VAL A 10 31.57 14.48 15.79
C VAL A 10 30.47 14.37 14.73
N ARG A 11 30.47 13.28 13.97
CA ARG A 11 29.37 12.96 13.05
C ARG A 11 28.13 12.63 13.89
N PRO A 12 27.00 13.32 13.65
CA PRO A 12 25.76 12.98 14.33
C PRO A 12 25.41 11.52 14.02
N THR A 13 25.32 10.68 15.03
CA THR A 13 24.82 9.31 14.90
C THR A 13 23.34 9.40 14.60
N THR A 14 22.96 9.21 13.34
CA THR A 14 21.54 9.04 12.97
C THR A 14 20.99 7.84 13.74
N PRO A 15 19.88 7.99 14.48
CA PRO A 15 19.29 6.87 15.20
C PRO A 15 18.98 5.73 14.22
N ALA A 16 19.35 4.51 14.60
CA ALA A 16 19.08 3.34 13.80
C ALA A 16 17.55 3.22 13.62
N VAL A 17 17.08 3.32 12.38
CA VAL A 17 15.66 3.15 12.06
C VAL A 17 15.28 1.71 12.39
N ASP A 18 14.28 1.52 13.24
CA ASP A 18 13.77 0.19 13.59
C ASP A 18 12.97 -0.39 12.41
N LEU A 19 13.68 -1.04 11.49
CA LEU A 19 13.12 -1.69 10.32
C LEU A 19 12.08 -2.77 10.66
N ARG A 20 12.12 -3.31 11.88
CA ARG A 20 11.16 -4.31 12.34
C ARG A 20 9.76 -3.71 12.47
N VAL A 21 9.65 -2.54 13.09
CA VAL A 21 8.37 -1.83 13.22
C VAL A 21 7.80 -1.48 11.84
N HIS A 22 8.61 -0.93 10.93
CA HIS A 22 8.16 -0.58 9.58
C HIS A 22 7.69 -1.80 8.78
N ARG A 23 8.34 -2.95 8.97
CA ARG A 23 7.93 -4.23 8.36
C ARG A 23 6.55 -4.65 8.86
N TRP A 24 6.33 -4.62 10.18
CA TRP A 24 5.03 -4.98 10.75
C TRP A 24 3.93 -4.02 10.33
N LEU A 25 4.19 -2.71 10.31
CA LEU A 25 3.23 -1.73 9.80
C LEU A 25 2.84 -2.03 8.35
N MET A 26 3.80 -2.36 7.49
CA MET A 26 3.52 -2.69 6.10
C MET A 26 2.69 -3.97 5.97
N ILE A 27 2.98 -5.02 6.76
CA ILE A 27 2.20 -6.26 6.79
C ILE A 27 0.77 -5.98 7.25
N VAL A 28 0.60 -5.28 8.37
CA VAL A 28 -0.72 -4.93 8.91
C VAL A 28 -1.50 -4.09 7.89
N GLY A 29 -0.88 -3.08 7.29
CA GLY A 29 -1.51 -2.26 6.25
C GLY A 29 -1.99 -3.09 5.06
N ALA A 30 -1.17 -4.03 4.56
CA ALA A 30 -1.53 -4.89 3.45
C ALA A 30 -2.70 -5.84 3.78
N LEU A 31 -2.72 -6.41 4.99
CA LEU A 31 -3.79 -7.27 5.46
C LEU A 31 -5.10 -6.48 5.64
N LEU A 32 -5.05 -5.30 6.24
CA LEU A 32 -6.23 -4.45 6.40
C LEU A 32 -6.81 -4.01 5.05
N THR A 33 -5.94 -3.65 4.08
CA THR A 33 -6.38 -3.35 2.71
C THR A 33 -7.09 -4.53 2.08
N ALA A 34 -6.53 -5.74 2.22
CA ALA A 34 -7.14 -6.93 1.66
C ALA A 34 -8.52 -7.21 2.29
N VAL A 35 -8.65 -7.08 3.61
CA VAL A 35 -9.95 -7.27 4.28
C VAL A 35 -10.95 -6.22 3.81
N ALA A 36 -10.57 -4.96 3.71
CA ALA A 36 -11.43 -3.90 3.20
C ALA A 36 -11.91 -4.17 1.75
N LEU A 37 -10.99 -4.58 0.86
CA LEU A 37 -11.33 -4.94 -0.52
C LEU A 37 -12.19 -6.20 -0.60
N LEU A 38 -11.98 -7.19 0.29
CA LEU A 38 -12.84 -8.36 0.39
C LEU A 38 -14.26 -7.98 0.79
N LEU A 39 -14.44 -7.08 1.76
CA LEU A 39 -15.76 -6.59 2.15
C LEU A 39 -16.45 -5.88 0.98
N LEU A 40 -15.72 -5.06 0.20
CA LEU A 40 -16.26 -4.44 -1.01
C LEU A 40 -16.64 -5.48 -2.08
N SER A 41 -15.88 -6.57 -2.22
CA SER A 41 -16.17 -7.63 -3.19
C SER A 41 -17.38 -8.50 -2.81
N LEU A 42 -17.87 -8.42 -1.56
CA LEU A 42 -19.10 -9.08 -1.13
C LEU A 42 -20.36 -8.30 -1.53
N LEU A 43 -20.23 -7.05 -1.94
CA LEU A 43 -21.33 -6.28 -2.49
C LEU A 43 -21.76 -6.85 -3.85
N PRO A 44 -23.06 -6.89 -4.17
CA PRO A 44 -23.49 -7.21 -5.52
C PRO A 44 -23.01 -6.15 -6.50
N ASP A 45 -23.01 -6.46 -7.79
CA ASP A 45 -22.62 -5.50 -8.82
C ASP A 45 -23.46 -4.23 -8.72
N PRO A 46 -22.81 -3.05 -8.81
CA PRO A 46 -23.53 -1.77 -8.71
C PRO A 46 -24.49 -1.60 -9.91
N PRO A 47 -25.73 -1.19 -9.68
CA PRO A 47 -26.69 -0.98 -10.76
C PRO A 47 -26.33 0.26 -11.59
N ALA A 48 -26.78 0.30 -12.85
CA ALA A 48 -26.51 1.43 -13.74
C ALA A 48 -27.40 2.67 -13.45
N GLU A 49 -28.58 2.46 -12.87
CA GLU A 49 -29.54 3.55 -12.61
C GLU A 49 -29.26 4.24 -11.26
N ALA A 50 -29.31 5.57 -11.24
CA ALA A 50 -28.98 6.38 -10.06
C ALA A 50 -29.86 6.05 -8.83
N VAL A 51 -31.17 5.90 -9.03
CA VAL A 51 -32.09 5.56 -7.93
C VAL A 51 -31.81 4.17 -7.37
N ALA A 52 -31.57 3.18 -8.23
CA ALA A 52 -31.18 1.83 -7.82
C ALA A 52 -29.83 1.81 -7.11
N MET A 53 -28.89 2.71 -7.52
CA MET A 53 -27.59 2.88 -6.89
C MET A 53 -27.71 3.39 -5.45
N ALA A 54 -28.59 4.35 -5.18
CA ALA A 54 -28.84 4.81 -3.81
C ALA A 54 -29.34 3.67 -2.91
N GLY A 55 -30.30 2.87 -3.38
CA GLY A 55 -30.75 1.68 -2.65
C GLY A 55 -29.68 0.59 -2.51
N TRP A 56 -28.74 0.49 -3.46
CA TRP A 56 -27.58 -0.41 -3.36
C TRP A 56 -26.66 0.02 -2.23
N VAL A 57 -26.37 1.31 -2.09
CA VAL A 57 -25.56 1.87 -0.98
C VAL A 57 -26.23 1.61 0.37
N GLU A 58 -27.55 1.84 0.49
CA GLU A 58 -28.28 1.57 1.73
C GLU A 58 -28.21 0.10 2.15
N ARG A 59 -28.41 -0.83 1.22
CA ARG A 59 -28.29 -2.27 1.51
C ARG A 59 -26.87 -2.69 1.85
N GLY A 60 -25.88 -2.05 1.24
CA GLY A 60 -24.46 -2.31 1.45
C GLY A 60 -23.82 -1.53 2.59
N HIS A 61 -24.58 -0.71 3.32
CA HIS A 61 -24.07 0.25 4.29
C HIS A 61 -23.05 -0.33 5.27
N SER A 62 -23.33 -1.47 5.88
CA SER A 62 -22.42 -2.09 6.86
C SER A 62 -21.09 -2.53 6.22
N LEU A 63 -21.12 -3.08 5.00
CA LEU A 63 -19.91 -3.50 4.29
C LEU A 63 -19.07 -2.30 3.87
N LEU A 64 -19.73 -1.24 3.38
CA LEU A 64 -19.08 0.02 3.03
C LEU A 64 -18.44 0.69 4.27
N LEU A 65 -19.18 0.75 5.39
CA LEU A 65 -18.70 1.31 6.65
C LEU A 65 -17.43 0.61 7.13
N TRP A 66 -17.46 -0.72 7.26
CA TRP A 66 -16.29 -1.45 7.73
C TRP A 66 -15.12 -1.39 6.74
N SER A 67 -15.41 -1.35 5.42
CA SER A 67 -14.36 -1.13 4.43
C SER A 67 -13.68 0.21 4.60
N ASP A 68 -14.45 1.26 4.88
CA ASP A 68 -13.97 2.62 5.09
C ASP A 68 -13.03 2.70 6.30
N GLU A 69 -13.49 2.22 7.45
CA GLU A 69 -12.71 2.19 8.67
C GLU A 69 -11.39 1.41 8.53
N LEU A 70 -11.46 0.24 7.90
CA LEU A 70 -10.26 -0.58 7.68
C LEU A 70 -9.28 0.08 6.71
N LEU A 71 -9.77 0.73 5.64
CA LEU A 71 -8.93 1.45 4.68
C LEU A 71 -8.21 2.62 5.34
N PHE A 72 -8.83 3.33 6.28
CA PHE A 72 -8.19 4.41 7.00
C PHE A 72 -6.91 3.94 7.71
N PHE A 73 -7.02 2.89 8.53
CA PHE A 73 -5.85 2.32 9.21
C PHE A 73 -4.87 1.68 8.24
N ALA A 74 -5.37 1.05 7.17
CA ALA A 74 -4.56 0.42 6.15
C ALA A 74 -3.61 1.42 5.48
N VAL A 75 -4.13 2.56 5.01
CA VAL A 75 -3.34 3.59 4.31
C VAL A 75 -2.27 4.17 5.23
N ILE A 76 -2.60 4.44 6.50
CA ILE A 76 -1.64 4.94 7.50
C ILE A 76 -0.54 3.91 7.74
N CYS A 77 -0.90 2.67 8.06
CA CYS A 77 0.05 1.60 8.35
C CYS A 77 0.96 1.32 7.15
N TRP A 78 0.37 1.21 5.97
CA TRP A 78 1.15 0.93 4.76
C TRP A 78 2.06 2.09 4.37
N GLY A 79 1.54 3.33 4.43
CA GLY A 79 2.33 4.53 4.16
C GLY A 79 3.53 4.68 5.10
N ALA A 80 3.32 4.51 6.40
CA ALA A 80 4.39 4.56 7.41
C ALA A 80 5.39 3.41 7.23
N GLY A 81 4.91 2.18 7.01
CA GLY A 81 5.74 1.01 6.78
C GLY A 81 6.60 1.14 5.53
N ALA A 82 5.98 1.49 4.40
CA ALA A 82 6.67 1.67 3.12
C ALA A 82 7.71 2.78 3.17
N ARG A 83 7.38 3.93 3.77
CA ARG A 83 8.32 5.06 3.89
C ARG A 83 9.60 4.67 4.65
N GLY A 84 9.48 3.95 5.75
CA GLY A 84 10.63 3.48 6.52
C GLY A 84 11.48 2.44 5.77
N LEU A 85 10.83 1.45 5.14
CA LEU A 85 11.52 0.40 4.39
C LEU A 85 12.20 0.93 3.12
N LEU A 86 11.55 1.83 2.38
CA LEU A 86 12.10 2.43 1.17
C LEU A 86 13.21 3.43 1.52
N GLY A 87 13.05 4.23 2.57
CA GLY A 87 14.09 5.14 3.06
C GLY A 87 15.38 4.41 3.43
N ALA A 88 15.28 3.26 4.09
CA ALA A 88 16.44 2.44 4.43
C ALA A 88 17.15 1.82 3.21
N ARG A 89 16.48 1.71 2.05
CA ARG A 89 17.05 1.20 0.80
C ARG A 89 17.70 2.28 -0.07
N GLN A 90 17.47 3.55 0.22
CA GLN A 90 17.97 4.69 -0.57
C GLN A 90 19.45 4.99 -0.34
N ALA A 91 20.25 4.04 0.12
CA ALA A 91 21.72 4.22 0.25
C ALA A 91 22.44 4.49 -1.09
N GLY A 92 21.69 4.59 -2.21
CA GLY A 92 22.18 4.99 -3.54
C GLY A 92 21.03 5.33 -4.49
N PRO A 93 21.28 6.09 -5.58
CA PRO A 93 20.26 6.50 -6.55
C PRO A 93 19.79 5.29 -7.37
N SER A 94 18.69 4.65 -6.96
CA SER A 94 18.04 3.59 -7.71
C SER A 94 16.75 4.10 -8.34
N VAL A 95 16.75 4.27 -9.67
CA VAL A 95 15.57 4.68 -10.44
C VAL A 95 14.37 3.77 -10.14
N ARG A 96 14.59 2.46 -9.98
CA ARG A 96 13.52 1.49 -9.69
C ARG A 96 12.86 1.72 -8.33
N ILE A 97 13.65 2.01 -7.29
CA ILE A 97 13.13 2.32 -5.95
C ILE A 97 12.32 3.62 -6.00
N ASN A 98 12.80 4.63 -6.72
CA ASN A 98 12.09 5.89 -6.85
C ASN A 98 10.78 5.73 -7.62
N VAL A 99 10.80 5.06 -8.77
CA VAL A 99 9.59 4.79 -9.57
C VAL A 99 8.60 3.95 -8.77
N GLY A 100 9.05 2.87 -8.13
CA GLY A 100 8.19 2.00 -7.34
C GLY A 100 7.63 2.70 -6.09
N GLY A 101 8.44 3.51 -5.42
CA GLY A 101 8.01 4.33 -4.28
C GLY A 101 6.99 5.39 -4.67
N THR A 102 7.19 6.09 -5.77
CA THR A 102 6.24 7.07 -6.31
C THR A 102 4.93 6.38 -6.72
N ALA A 103 4.99 5.26 -7.44
CA ALA A 103 3.80 4.52 -7.84
C ALA A 103 3.01 4.00 -6.61
N LEU A 104 3.70 3.51 -5.58
CA LEU A 104 3.06 3.12 -4.33
C LEU A 104 2.41 4.31 -3.61
N THR A 105 3.06 5.47 -3.61
CA THR A 105 2.48 6.70 -3.03
C THR A 105 1.22 7.12 -3.78
N ILE A 106 1.21 7.05 -5.12
CA ILE A 106 0.03 7.33 -5.94
C ILE A 106 -1.09 6.33 -5.62
N ALA A 107 -0.77 5.03 -5.50
CA ALA A 107 -1.74 4.00 -5.13
C ALA A 107 -2.39 4.28 -3.77
N LEU A 108 -1.58 4.63 -2.76
CA LEU A 108 -2.09 4.96 -1.42
C LEU A 108 -2.91 6.26 -1.41
N ALA A 109 -2.51 7.26 -2.20
CA ALA A 109 -3.30 8.48 -2.38
C ALA A 109 -4.64 8.19 -3.05
N ALA A 110 -4.67 7.32 -4.05
CA ALA A 110 -5.90 6.87 -4.69
C ALA A 110 -6.81 6.09 -3.71
N LEU A 111 -6.25 5.21 -2.87
CA LEU A 111 -7.01 4.56 -1.79
C LEU A 111 -7.55 5.56 -0.76
N PHE A 112 -6.83 6.64 -0.50
CA PHE A 112 -7.34 7.73 0.34
C PHE A 112 -8.53 8.46 -0.29
N VAL A 113 -8.54 8.60 -1.63
CA VAL A 113 -9.72 9.11 -2.36
C VAL A 113 -10.89 8.13 -2.26
N VAL A 114 -10.64 6.81 -2.37
CA VAL A 114 -11.68 5.77 -2.13
C VAL A 114 -12.27 5.94 -0.73
N LEU A 115 -11.41 6.05 0.30
CA LEU A 115 -11.81 6.30 1.68
C LEU A 115 -12.75 7.52 1.79
N LEU A 116 -12.35 8.67 1.27
CA LEU A 116 -13.17 9.89 1.34
C LEU A 116 -14.51 9.72 0.62
N ALA A 117 -14.53 9.02 -0.52
CA ALA A 117 -15.73 8.80 -1.29
C ALA A 117 -16.69 7.82 -0.59
N VAL A 118 -16.18 6.68 -0.09
CA VAL A 118 -16.99 5.72 0.69
C VAL A 118 -17.46 6.35 1.99
N GLY A 119 -16.61 7.06 2.71
CA GLY A 119 -16.98 7.78 3.92
C GLY A 119 -18.12 8.77 3.69
N ARG A 120 -18.14 9.45 2.52
CA ARG A 120 -19.26 10.33 2.16
C ARG A 120 -20.59 9.60 1.92
N LEU A 121 -20.52 8.32 1.51
CA LEU A 121 -21.72 7.50 1.31
C LEU A 121 -22.29 6.96 2.62
N VAL A 122 -21.45 6.70 3.63
CA VAL A 122 -21.85 6.05 4.88
C VAL A 122 -22.04 7.01 6.06
N TYR A 123 -21.36 8.17 6.05
CA TYR A 123 -21.49 9.17 7.11
C TYR A 123 -22.27 10.39 6.63
N PRO A 124 -23.48 10.62 7.13
CA PRO A 124 -24.22 11.83 6.82
C PRO A 124 -23.52 13.05 7.45
N VAL A 125 -23.09 14.00 6.60
CA VAL A 125 -22.47 15.26 7.06
C VAL A 125 -23.56 16.32 7.11
N PHE A 126 -23.83 16.89 8.27
CA PHE A 126 -24.85 17.91 8.52
C PHE A 126 -26.28 17.50 8.07
N GLU A 127 -26.61 16.21 8.12
CA GLU A 127 -27.91 15.66 7.67
C GLU A 127 -28.24 15.98 6.20
N ILE A 128 -27.24 16.38 5.41
CA ILE A 128 -27.42 16.65 3.98
C ILE A 128 -27.68 15.33 3.25
N GLN A 129 -28.90 15.16 2.78
CA GLN A 129 -29.27 14.07 1.90
C GLN A 129 -28.72 14.32 0.51
N SER A 130 -27.93 13.39 0.00
CA SER A 130 -27.43 13.46 -1.38
C SER A 130 -28.51 12.98 -2.35
N SER A 131 -28.68 13.66 -3.50
CA SER A 131 -29.54 13.12 -4.55
C SER A 131 -29.00 11.82 -5.12
N ALA A 132 -29.85 11.02 -5.76
CA ALA A 132 -29.45 9.73 -6.35
C ALA A 132 -28.31 9.90 -7.38
N GLU A 133 -28.31 10.99 -8.14
CA GLU A 133 -27.27 11.30 -9.13
C GLU A 133 -25.92 11.58 -8.46
N VAL A 134 -25.93 12.29 -7.32
CA VAL A 134 -24.72 12.55 -6.54
C VAL A 134 -24.18 11.26 -5.95
N VAL A 135 -25.04 10.37 -5.43
CA VAL A 135 -24.64 9.04 -4.96
C VAL A 135 -24.00 8.24 -6.09
N ALA A 136 -24.62 8.20 -7.27
CA ALA A 136 -24.08 7.50 -8.43
C ALA A 136 -22.73 8.08 -8.88
N LEU A 137 -22.55 9.39 -8.86
CA LEU A 137 -21.27 10.05 -9.16
C LEU A 137 -20.19 9.68 -8.14
N VAL A 138 -20.51 9.65 -6.84
CA VAL A 138 -19.56 9.28 -5.79
C VAL A 138 -19.15 7.82 -5.93
N VAL A 139 -20.10 6.90 -6.17
CA VAL A 139 -19.81 5.47 -6.40
C VAL A 139 -18.90 5.29 -7.62
N SER A 140 -19.23 5.93 -8.77
CA SER A 140 -18.41 5.82 -9.98
C SER A 140 -17.01 6.40 -9.79
N SER A 141 -16.87 7.49 -9.03
CA SER A 141 -15.58 8.08 -8.66
C SER A 141 -14.77 7.15 -7.76
N THR A 142 -15.43 6.41 -6.86
CA THR A 142 -14.78 5.38 -6.02
C THR A 142 -14.15 4.28 -6.87
N PHE A 143 -14.87 3.77 -7.86
CA PHE A 143 -14.33 2.77 -8.79
C PHE A 143 -13.19 3.33 -9.65
N GLY A 144 -13.29 4.59 -10.10
CA GLY A 144 -12.20 5.27 -10.80
C GLY A 144 -10.93 5.41 -9.94
N ALA A 145 -11.08 5.73 -8.66
CA ALA A 145 -9.97 5.80 -7.73
C ALA A 145 -9.37 4.41 -7.43
N LEU A 146 -10.20 3.36 -7.30
CA LEU A 146 -9.72 1.97 -7.19
C LEU A 146 -8.92 1.56 -8.43
N HIS A 147 -9.39 1.90 -9.63
CA HIS A 147 -8.64 1.67 -10.87
C HIS A 147 -7.24 2.29 -10.80
N LEU A 148 -7.15 3.56 -10.42
CA LEU A 148 -5.86 4.25 -10.29
C LEU A 148 -4.98 3.62 -9.21
N ALA A 149 -5.55 3.20 -8.08
CA ALA A 149 -4.82 2.51 -7.02
C ALA A 149 -4.19 1.21 -7.52
N PHE A 150 -4.94 0.38 -8.23
CA PHE A 150 -4.43 -0.88 -8.78
C PHE A 150 -3.38 -0.68 -9.87
N LEU A 151 -3.51 0.34 -10.73
CA LEU A 151 -2.45 0.71 -11.68
C LEU A 151 -1.16 1.10 -10.95
N GLY A 152 -1.28 1.91 -9.88
CA GLY A 152 -0.15 2.27 -9.04
C GLY A 152 0.50 1.04 -8.37
N PHE A 153 -0.30 0.11 -7.83
CA PHE A 153 0.20 -1.15 -7.28
C PHE A 153 0.89 -2.02 -8.35
N ALA A 154 0.38 -2.08 -9.57
CA ALA A 154 0.99 -2.85 -10.65
C ALA A 154 2.40 -2.33 -10.98
N VAL A 155 2.55 -1.01 -11.14
CA VAL A 155 3.87 -0.38 -11.38
C VAL A 155 4.80 -0.58 -10.18
N ALA A 156 4.28 -0.40 -8.96
CA ALA A 156 5.06 -0.61 -7.74
C ALA A 156 5.51 -2.07 -7.61
N ALA A 157 4.65 -3.04 -7.94
CA ALA A 157 4.97 -4.47 -7.88
C ALA A 157 6.15 -4.81 -8.79
N ILE A 158 6.15 -4.34 -10.03
CA ILE A 158 7.28 -4.55 -10.95
C ILE A 158 8.53 -3.85 -10.40
N ALA A 159 8.47 -2.55 -10.16
CA ALA A 159 9.65 -1.75 -9.88
C ALA A 159 10.33 -2.12 -8.55
N LEU A 160 9.55 -2.34 -7.47
CA LEU A 160 10.08 -2.67 -6.15
C LEU A 160 10.60 -4.10 -6.08
N ASN A 161 9.90 -5.06 -6.70
CA ASN A 161 10.31 -6.45 -6.65
C ASN A 161 11.59 -6.72 -7.47
N TRP A 162 11.82 -5.97 -8.55
CA TRP A 162 13.10 -6.01 -9.28
C TRP A 162 14.28 -5.52 -8.45
N SER A 163 13.99 -4.74 -7.42
CA SER A 163 15.01 -4.19 -6.49
C SER A 163 15.19 -5.05 -5.23
N THR A 164 14.42 -6.14 -5.06
CA THR A 164 14.56 -7.03 -3.92
C THR A 164 15.76 -7.97 -4.05
N ARG A 165 16.29 -8.41 -2.92
CA ARG A 165 17.34 -9.45 -2.86
C ARG A 165 16.83 -10.86 -3.19
N ALA A 166 15.51 -11.02 -3.34
CA ALA A 166 14.89 -12.31 -3.67
C ALA A 166 15.18 -12.78 -5.12
N GLY A 167 15.93 -12.01 -5.92
CA GLY A 167 16.42 -12.41 -7.24
C GLY A 167 15.27 -12.77 -8.20
N LEU A 168 15.32 -13.97 -8.79
CA LEU A 168 14.32 -14.44 -9.74
C LEU A 168 12.92 -14.56 -9.11
N ILE A 169 12.82 -15.06 -7.87
CA ILE A 169 11.53 -15.19 -7.16
C ILE A 169 10.87 -13.82 -7.02
N GLY A 170 11.62 -12.80 -6.61
CA GLY A 170 11.10 -11.44 -6.52
C GLY A 170 10.54 -10.93 -7.83
N ARG A 171 11.24 -11.16 -8.96
CA ARG A 171 10.78 -10.75 -10.29
C ARG A 171 9.49 -11.45 -10.71
N VAL A 172 9.42 -12.77 -10.51
CA VAL A 172 8.21 -13.56 -10.81
C VAL A 172 7.02 -13.07 -9.99
N VAL A 173 7.19 -12.91 -8.66
CA VAL A 173 6.15 -12.38 -7.77
C VAL A 173 5.70 -10.98 -8.24
N GLY A 174 6.65 -10.11 -8.62
CA GLY A 174 6.34 -8.77 -9.11
C GLY A 174 5.52 -8.79 -10.40
N ILE A 175 5.87 -9.64 -11.36
CA ILE A 175 5.14 -9.76 -12.64
C ILE A 175 3.73 -10.32 -12.41
N VAL A 176 3.60 -11.39 -11.62
CA VAL A 176 2.31 -12.03 -11.33
C VAL A 176 1.38 -11.05 -10.58
N ALA A 177 1.90 -10.38 -9.56
CA ALA A 177 1.14 -9.37 -8.84
C ALA A 177 0.71 -8.20 -9.76
N ALA A 178 1.62 -7.69 -10.60
CA ALA A 178 1.31 -6.61 -11.53
C ALA A 178 0.22 -7.01 -12.53
N ALA A 179 0.32 -8.21 -13.12
CA ALA A 179 -0.71 -8.72 -14.03
C ALA A 179 -2.08 -8.84 -13.35
N ALA A 180 -2.10 -9.38 -12.12
CA ALA A 180 -3.33 -9.48 -11.34
C ALA A 180 -3.93 -8.10 -11.02
N PHE A 181 -3.10 -7.12 -10.63
CA PHE A 181 -3.56 -5.77 -10.34
C PHE A 181 -4.05 -5.04 -11.60
N LEU A 182 -3.40 -5.23 -12.75
CA LEU A 182 -3.87 -4.68 -14.03
C LEU A 182 -5.26 -5.21 -14.39
N VAL A 183 -5.50 -6.51 -14.27
CA VAL A 183 -6.83 -7.09 -14.52
C VAL A 183 -7.82 -6.65 -13.43
N GLY A 184 -7.41 -6.63 -12.17
CA GLY A 184 -8.22 -6.17 -11.03
C GLY A 184 -8.50 -4.68 -11.03
N SER A 185 -7.81 -3.89 -11.87
CA SER A 185 -8.06 -2.45 -11.99
C SER A 185 -9.42 -2.12 -12.62
N PHE A 186 -10.11 -3.12 -13.18
CA PHE A 186 -11.46 -2.99 -13.72
C PHE A 186 -12.47 -3.80 -12.89
N PRO A 187 -12.68 -3.48 -11.58
CA PRO A 187 -13.48 -4.30 -10.69
C PRO A 187 -14.95 -4.43 -11.13
N TRP A 188 -15.47 -3.49 -11.93
CA TRP A 188 -16.82 -3.52 -12.49
C TRP A 188 -16.97 -4.40 -13.74
N LEU A 189 -15.87 -4.89 -14.33
CA LEU A 189 -15.88 -5.83 -15.46
C LEU A 189 -15.54 -7.25 -15.01
N ALA A 190 -14.92 -7.40 -13.84
CA ALA A 190 -14.47 -8.67 -13.32
C ALA A 190 -15.53 -9.29 -12.39
N PRO A 191 -15.70 -10.61 -12.41
CA PRO A 191 -16.62 -11.27 -11.47
C PRO A 191 -16.12 -11.12 -10.02
N ASN A 192 -17.04 -11.12 -9.05
CA ASN A 192 -16.73 -10.88 -7.64
C ASN A 192 -15.65 -11.84 -7.06
N TRP A 193 -15.62 -13.09 -7.50
CA TRP A 193 -14.58 -14.05 -7.06
C TRP A 193 -13.17 -13.57 -7.50
N TRP A 194 -13.05 -12.91 -8.66
CA TRP A 194 -11.78 -12.35 -9.12
C TRP A 194 -11.37 -11.16 -8.27
N ASN A 195 -12.31 -10.27 -7.94
CA ASN A 195 -12.05 -9.12 -7.07
C ASN A 195 -11.58 -9.59 -5.68
N SER A 196 -12.19 -10.67 -5.15
CA SER A 196 -11.74 -11.32 -3.91
C SER A 196 -10.33 -11.89 -4.03
N LEU A 197 -10.00 -12.55 -5.15
CA LEU A 197 -8.65 -13.06 -5.39
C LEU A 197 -7.62 -11.93 -5.45
N VAL A 198 -7.94 -10.83 -6.14
CA VAL A 198 -7.04 -9.65 -6.21
C VAL A 198 -6.81 -9.06 -4.83
N ALA A 199 -7.83 -8.98 -3.97
CA ALA A 199 -7.68 -8.54 -2.60
C ALA A 199 -6.68 -9.41 -1.82
N VAL A 200 -6.76 -10.74 -1.94
CA VAL A 200 -5.79 -11.67 -1.32
C VAL A 200 -4.39 -11.47 -1.89
N LEU A 201 -4.26 -11.23 -3.21
CA LEU A 201 -2.97 -10.99 -3.85
C LEU A 201 -2.33 -9.67 -3.41
N VAL A 202 -3.13 -8.64 -3.09
CA VAL A 202 -2.62 -7.39 -2.47
C VAL A 202 -1.96 -7.69 -1.13
N ALA A 203 -2.61 -8.49 -0.26
CA ALA A 203 -2.02 -8.90 1.01
C ALA A 203 -0.74 -9.71 0.80
N ALA A 204 -0.80 -10.75 -0.03
CA ALA A 204 0.34 -11.64 -0.30
C ALA A 204 1.54 -10.86 -0.84
N TRP A 205 1.33 -9.95 -1.79
CA TRP A 205 2.38 -9.10 -2.33
C TRP A 205 2.95 -8.14 -1.28
N GLY A 206 2.10 -7.47 -0.49
CA GLY A 206 2.54 -6.55 0.56
C GLY A 206 3.35 -7.25 1.65
N VAL A 207 2.93 -8.44 2.08
CA VAL A 207 3.66 -9.28 3.03
C VAL A 207 5.01 -9.72 2.43
N PHE A 208 5.01 -10.21 1.19
CA PHE A 208 6.24 -10.58 0.49
C PHE A 208 7.22 -9.41 0.42
N LEU A 209 6.75 -8.24 0.01
CA LEU A 209 7.59 -7.04 -0.11
C LEU A 209 8.17 -6.61 1.24
N ALA A 210 7.39 -6.70 2.33
CA ALA A 210 7.84 -6.41 3.69
C ALA A 210 8.95 -7.37 4.14
N LEU A 211 8.78 -8.67 3.90
CA LEU A 211 9.76 -9.71 4.28
C LEU A 211 11.02 -9.63 3.44
N ALA A 212 10.89 -9.48 2.12
CA ALA A 212 12.03 -9.36 1.20
C ALA A 212 12.86 -8.08 1.42
N SER A 213 12.32 -7.10 2.16
CA SER A 213 13.00 -5.85 2.48
C SER A 213 13.97 -5.95 3.66
N GLY A 214 13.85 -6.96 4.51
CA GLY A 214 14.48 -6.99 5.84
C GLY A 214 15.71 -7.86 6.03
N THR A 215 16.20 -8.58 5.04
CA THR A 215 17.24 -9.63 5.24
C THR A 215 18.69 -9.13 5.19
N GLY A 216 18.95 -7.82 5.27
CA GLY A 216 20.27 -7.25 4.93
C GLY A 216 21.17 -6.78 6.07
N THR A 217 20.70 -6.61 7.28
CA THR A 217 21.48 -5.92 8.33
C THR A 217 22.03 -6.81 9.45
N GLU A 218 21.56 -8.03 9.60
CA GLU A 218 22.00 -8.89 10.72
C GLU A 218 23.40 -9.50 10.54
N LYS A 219 23.87 -9.69 9.30
CA LYS A 219 25.19 -10.34 9.08
C LYS A 219 26.42 -9.43 9.23
N SER A 220 26.27 -8.10 9.22
CA SER A 220 27.41 -7.19 9.31
C SER A 220 27.90 -6.97 10.74
N GLY A 221 27.05 -7.15 11.75
CA GLY A 221 27.40 -6.94 13.16
C GLY A 221 28.30 -8.04 13.77
N ASP A 222 28.20 -9.26 13.26
CA ASP A 222 28.92 -10.43 13.84
C ASP A 222 30.34 -10.55 13.29
N ALA A 223 30.60 -10.09 12.07
CA ALA A 223 31.93 -10.10 11.47
C ALA A 223 32.90 -9.12 12.16
N THR A 224 32.42 -7.96 12.57
CA THR A 224 33.24 -6.94 13.24
C THR A 224 33.53 -7.28 14.69
N ARG A 225 32.75 -8.16 15.32
CA ARG A 225 32.97 -8.59 16.71
C ARG A 225 34.07 -9.66 16.81
N ARG A 226 34.21 -10.50 15.78
CA ARG A 226 35.24 -11.58 15.77
C ARG A 226 36.66 -11.09 15.55
N THR A 227 36.86 -9.95 14.87
CA THR A 227 38.22 -9.39 14.63
C THR A 227 38.77 -8.61 15.82
N ARG A 228 37.96 -8.30 16.85
CA ARG A 228 38.42 -7.54 18.04
C ARG A 228 38.89 -8.39 19.20
N THR A 229 38.78 -9.71 19.13
CA THR A 229 39.16 -10.63 20.21
C THR A 229 40.48 -11.39 19.96
N THR A 230 41.23 -11.09 18.88
CA THR A 230 42.50 -11.73 18.54
C THR A 230 43.65 -10.73 18.40
N GLY A 231 43.58 -9.56 19.09
CA GLY A 231 44.67 -8.59 19.18
C GLY A 231 45.19 -8.41 20.60
#